data_1207d09fa3956ea58169e43fb5e4b703
#
_entry.id   1207d09fa3956ea58169e43fb5e4b703
#
_cell.length_a   1.000
_cell.length_b   1.000
_cell.length_c   1.000
_cell.angle_alpha   90.00
_cell.angle_beta   90.00
_cell.angle_gamma   90.00
#
_symmetry.space_group_name_H-M   'P 1'
#
loop_
_entity.id
_entity.type
_entity.pdbx_description
1 polymer ?
#
loop_
_entity_poly.entity_id
_entity_poly.type
_entity_poly.pdbx_seq_one_letter_code
_entity_poly.pdbx_strand_id
1 'polypeptide(L)'
;MKLTLTSTLIASGLALAALSSVAQAEGRLVVYCSATNEMCETETKAFGEKYDVKTSFIRNGSGSTLAKVDAEKKNPQADVWYGGTLDPQSQAGEMGLLQPYKSPNLTQIMENFRDPAKVKGNLSSAVYVGILGFGVNTQRLKEKNLPIPKCWKDLTKPEYKGEIQIADPQSSGTAYTALATFAQLWGEDQAFDYLKQLNANVSQYTKSGIAPARNAARGETAIGIGFLHDYSLEKEQGAPLELISPCEGTGYEIGGVSILKGARNLDNAKLFVDWVLSKDAQELAWKKGKSYQILTNTTAETSPNSLKLDDLKLINYDMDKYGSTDVRKALINKWVSEVKMGK
;
A
#
# COMPACT_ATOMS: atom_id res chain seq x y z
N MET A 1 -7.35 33.71 -88.84
CA MET A 1 -8.16 33.20 -87.73
C MET A 1 -7.26 32.40 -86.78
N LYS A 2 -6.77 33.02 -85.70
CA LYS A 2 -5.88 32.38 -84.75
C LYS A 2 -6.58 32.42 -83.37
N LEU A 3 -6.94 31.27 -82.81
CA LEU A 3 -7.46 31.16 -81.49
C LEU A 3 -6.28 31.15 -80.48
N THR A 4 -6.35 32.03 -79.51
CA THR A 4 -5.46 32.03 -78.37
C THR A 4 -6.19 31.34 -77.19
N LEU A 5 -5.62 30.19 -76.70
CA LEU A 5 -6.04 29.55 -75.45
C LEU A 5 -5.30 30.21 -74.27
N THR A 6 -6.05 30.76 -73.36
CA THR A 6 -5.56 31.24 -72.04
C THR A 6 -5.69 30.11 -71.04
N SER A 7 -4.56 29.63 -70.51
CA SER A 7 -4.50 28.62 -69.45
C SER A 7 -4.54 29.28 -68.08
N THR A 8 -5.59 28.99 -67.34
CA THR A 8 -5.73 29.43 -65.93
C THR A 8 -5.15 28.35 -65.03
N LEU A 9 -4.05 28.63 -64.36
CA LEU A 9 -3.46 27.81 -63.30
C LEU A 9 -4.23 28.00 -62.00
N ILE A 10 -4.93 26.99 -61.54
CA ILE A 10 -5.53 26.92 -60.20
C ILE A 10 -4.48 26.29 -59.27
N ALA A 11 -3.92 27.10 -58.39
CA ALA A 11 -3.05 26.66 -57.29
C ALA A 11 -3.90 26.11 -56.15
N SER A 12 -4.00 24.78 -56.04
CA SER A 12 -4.64 24.12 -54.90
C SER A 12 -3.64 24.00 -53.73
N GLY A 13 -3.83 24.89 -52.72
CA GLY A 13 -3.10 24.82 -51.46
C GLY A 13 -3.62 23.65 -50.64
N LEU A 14 -2.84 22.54 -50.53
CA LEU A 14 -3.05 21.52 -49.52
C LEU A 14 -2.61 22.05 -48.14
N ALA A 15 -3.60 22.44 -47.33
CA ALA A 15 -3.36 22.59 -45.89
C ALA A 15 -3.25 21.22 -45.25
N LEU A 16 -2.02 20.77 -44.94
CA LEU A 16 -1.78 19.65 -44.06
C LEU A 16 -2.19 20.04 -42.63
N ALA A 17 -3.42 19.70 -42.23
CA ALA A 17 -3.81 19.67 -40.83
C ALA A 17 -3.05 18.54 -40.19
N ALA A 18 -2.00 18.86 -39.42
CA ALA A 18 -1.34 17.92 -38.50
C ALA A 18 -2.36 17.53 -37.42
N LEU A 19 -3.10 16.48 -37.66
CA LEU A 19 -3.84 15.78 -36.61
C LEU A 19 -2.80 15.21 -35.65
N SER A 20 -2.55 15.93 -34.55
CA SER A 20 -1.90 15.38 -33.37
C SER A 20 -2.82 14.26 -32.88
N SER A 21 -2.61 13.03 -33.34
CA SER A 21 -3.23 11.86 -32.75
C SER A 21 -2.69 11.78 -31.31
N VAL A 22 -3.51 12.20 -30.37
CA VAL A 22 -3.35 11.78 -28.99
C VAL A 22 -3.37 10.26 -29.07
N ALA A 23 -2.24 9.61 -28.80
CA ALA A 23 -2.15 8.16 -28.76
C ALA A 23 -3.13 7.69 -27.69
N GLN A 24 -4.30 7.27 -28.13
CA GLN A 24 -5.30 6.65 -27.30
C GLN A 24 -4.74 5.26 -26.97
N ALA A 25 -4.47 5.00 -25.71
CA ALA A 25 -3.96 3.72 -25.27
C ALA A 25 -5.10 2.70 -25.34
N GLU A 26 -5.40 2.23 -26.55
CA GLU A 26 -6.25 1.04 -26.72
C GLU A 26 -5.56 -0.16 -26.08
N GLY A 27 -6.24 -0.86 -25.15
CA GLY A 27 -5.66 -2.07 -24.58
C GLY A 27 -6.22 -2.47 -23.24
N ARG A 28 -5.45 -3.30 -22.58
CA ARG A 28 -5.80 -3.86 -21.25
C ARG A 28 -4.76 -3.44 -20.23
N LEU A 29 -5.15 -3.47 -18.95
CA LEU A 29 -4.26 -3.42 -17.82
C LEU A 29 -4.74 -4.38 -16.73
N VAL A 30 -3.85 -5.22 -16.24
CA VAL A 30 -4.10 -6.12 -15.13
C VAL A 30 -3.27 -5.67 -13.93
N VAL A 31 -3.94 -5.37 -12.81
CA VAL A 31 -3.31 -4.84 -11.59
C VAL A 31 -3.36 -5.87 -10.47
N TYR A 32 -2.21 -6.25 -9.91
CA TYR A 32 -2.17 -6.89 -8.60
C TYR A 32 -2.21 -5.77 -7.57
N CYS A 33 -3.28 -5.75 -6.78
CA CYS A 33 -3.52 -4.69 -5.81
C CYS A 33 -3.41 -5.22 -4.38
N SER A 34 -2.64 -4.53 -3.55
CA SER A 34 -2.44 -4.88 -2.14
C SER A 34 -2.97 -3.83 -1.16
N ALA A 35 -3.67 -2.81 -1.66
CA ALA A 35 -4.43 -1.85 -0.87
C ALA A 35 -5.80 -2.41 -0.45
N THR A 36 -6.71 -1.58 0.06
CA THR A 36 -8.12 -1.95 0.31
C THR A 36 -8.82 -2.25 -0.99
N ASN A 37 -9.89 -3.06 -0.95
CA ASN A 37 -10.63 -3.40 -2.16
C ASN A 37 -11.26 -2.16 -2.78
N GLU A 38 -11.80 -1.29 -1.96
CA GLU A 38 -12.44 -0.03 -2.33
C GLU A 38 -11.49 0.91 -3.08
N MET A 39 -10.24 1.03 -2.61
CA MET A 39 -9.19 1.81 -3.28
C MET A 39 -8.78 1.15 -4.60
N CYS A 40 -8.56 -0.17 -4.62
CA CYS A 40 -8.19 -0.92 -5.82
C CYS A 40 -9.22 -0.74 -6.94
N GLU A 41 -10.51 -0.88 -6.60
CA GLU A 41 -11.61 -0.72 -7.54
C GLU A 41 -11.72 0.72 -8.05
N THR A 42 -11.71 1.68 -7.14
CA THR A 42 -11.84 3.11 -7.47
C THR A 42 -10.74 3.56 -8.42
N GLU A 43 -9.47 3.26 -8.10
CA GLU A 43 -8.33 3.70 -8.90
C GLU A 43 -8.28 2.99 -10.26
N THR A 44 -8.48 1.68 -10.30
CA THR A 44 -8.42 0.96 -11.57
C THR A 44 -9.57 1.34 -12.51
N LYS A 45 -10.77 1.55 -11.95
CA LYS A 45 -11.93 2.00 -12.73
C LYS A 45 -11.73 3.40 -13.29
N ALA A 46 -11.33 4.35 -12.45
CA ALA A 46 -11.11 5.75 -12.88
C ALA A 46 -10.00 5.86 -13.93
N PHE A 47 -8.93 5.08 -13.79
CA PHE A 47 -7.88 4.98 -14.80
C PHE A 47 -8.45 4.47 -16.14
N GLY A 48 -9.22 3.38 -16.11
CA GLY A 48 -9.83 2.80 -17.29
C GLY A 48 -10.76 3.78 -18.02
N GLU A 49 -11.60 4.49 -17.26
CA GLU A 49 -12.50 5.51 -17.80
C GLU A 49 -11.74 6.72 -18.38
N LYS A 50 -10.66 7.17 -17.73
CA LYS A 50 -9.88 8.33 -18.17
C LYS A 50 -9.10 8.09 -19.45
N TYR A 51 -8.55 6.88 -19.62
CA TYR A 51 -7.61 6.56 -20.69
C TYR A 51 -8.15 5.58 -21.73
N ASP A 52 -9.43 5.20 -21.64
CA ASP A 52 -10.08 4.21 -22.50
C ASP A 52 -9.34 2.86 -22.51
N VAL A 53 -8.95 2.39 -21.31
CA VAL A 53 -8.24 1.14 -21.08
C VAL A 53 -9.14 0.15 -20.35
N LYS A 54 -9.25 -1.08 -20.84
CA LYS A 54 -9.95 -2.15 -20.14
C LYS A 54 -9.12 -2.63 -18.95
N THR A 55 -9.54 -2.26 -17.73
CA THR A 55 -8.84 -2.62 -16.50
C THR A 55 -9.42 -3.83 -15.80
N SER A 56 -8.58 -4.53 -15.07
CA SER A 56 -8.98 -5.52 -14.07
C SER A 56 -7.98 -5.56 -12.94
N PHE A 57 -8.42 -5.95 -11.74
CA PHE A 57 -7.50 -6.13 -10.62
C PHE A 57 -7.75 -7.44 -9.87
N ILE A 58 -6.68 -7.92 -9.19
CA ILE A 58 -6.74 -9.03 -8.26
C ILE A 58 -6.16 -8.54 -6.94
N ARG A 59 -6.98 -8.58 -5.88
CA ARG A 59 -6.58 -8.13 -4.55
C ARG A 59 -5.96 -9.25 -3.73
N ASN A 60 -4.72 -9.02 -3.24
CA ASN A 60 -4.03 -9.89 -2.27
C ASN A 60 -3.25 -9.04 -1.27
N GLY A 61 -2.90 -9.61 -0.10
CA GLY A 61 -1.93 -9.00 0.80
C GLY A 61 -0.53 -8.96 0.18
N SER A 62 0.31 -8.01 0.61
CA SER A 62 1.62 -7.76 -0.04
C SER A 62 2.53 -8.99 -0.05
N GLY A 63 2.59 -9.78 1.05
CA GLY A 63 3.36 -11.01 1.08
C GLY A 63 2.84 -12.09 0.12
N SER A 64 1.51 -12.22 0.01
CA SER A 64 0.89 -13.16 -0.95
C SER A 64 1.09 -12.72 -2.40
N THR A 65 1.09 -11.40 -2.66
CA THR A 65 1.38 -10.86 -4.00
C THR A 65 2.82 -11.15 -4.41
N LEU A 66 3.79 -10.97 -3.50
CA LEU A 66 5.19 -11.33 -3.77
C LEU A 66 5.32 -12.80 -4.16
N ALA A 67 4.74 -13.70 -3.39
CA ALA A 67 4.78 -15.14 -3.70
C ALA A 67 4.13 -15.46 -5.05
N LYS A 68 3.04 -14.78 -5.39
CA LYS A 68 2.36 -14.93 -6.68
C LYS A 68 3.20 -14.43 -7.84
N VAL A 69 3.79 -13.24 -7.72
CA VAL A 69 4.67 -12.65 -8.75
C VAL A 69 5.90 -13.53 -8.99
N ASP A 70 6.51 -14.07 -7.93
CA ASP A 70 7.64 -15.00 -8.07
C ASP A 70 7.24 -16.31 -8.77
N ALA A 71 6.10 -16.87 -8.40
CA ALA A 71 5.59 -18.09 -9.05
C ALA A 71 5.30 -17.87 -10.56
N GLU A 72 4.89 -16.68 -10.94
CA GLU A 72 4.52 -16.30 -12.32
C GLU A 72 5.66 -15.67 -13.12
N LYS A 73 6.88 -15.57 -12.58
CA LYS A 73 8.01 -14.85 -13.21
C LYS A 73 8.35 -15.24 -14.65
N LYS A 74 8.04 -16.49 -15.06
CA LYS A 74 8.24 -16.95 -16.44
C LYS A 74 7.08 -16.60 -17.37
N ASN A 75 5.91 -16.26 -16.83
CA ASN A 75 4.71 -15.92 -17.56
C ASN A 75 3.82 -14.99 -16.73
N PRO A 76 4.19 -13.70 -16.57
CA PRO A 76 3.47 -12.73 -15.76
C PRO A 76 2.00 -12.62 -16.18
N GLN A 77 1.09 -12.61 -15.20
CA GLN A 77 -0.35 -12.52 -15.41
C GLN A 77 -0.90 -11.12 -15.10
N ALA A 78 -0.07 -10.23 -14.59
CA ALA A 78 -0.40 -8.82 -14.36
C ALA A 78 0.71 -7.91 -14.91
N ASP A 79 0.38 -6.63 -15.04
CA ASP A 79 1.26 -5.60 -15.55
C ASP A 79 1.85 -4.74 -14.45
N VAL A 80 1.06 -4.48 -13.40
CA VAL A 80 1.40 -3.58 -12.30
C VAL A 80 1.10 -4.24 -10.96
N TRP A 81 1.95 -3.96 -9.97
CA TRP A 81 1.65 -4.18 -8.56
C TRP A 81 1.42 -2.83 -7.89
N TYR A 82 0.21 -2.60 -7.37
CA TYR A 82 -0.24 -1.34 -6.79
C TYR A 82 -0.63 -1.49 -5.33
N GLY A 83 -0.17 -0.56 -4.50
CA GLY A 83 -0.49 -0.51 -3.08
C GLY A 83 0.17 -1.59 -2.23
N GLY A 84 -0.21 -1.62 -0.97
CA GLY A 84 0.44 -2.44 0.05
C GLY A 84 1.81 -1.90 0.45
N THR A 85 2.51 -2.63 1.31
CA THR A 85 3.80 -2.19 1.86
C THR A 85 4.92 -2.31 0.83
N LEU A 86 5.87 -1.36 0.85
CA LEU A 86 7.00 -1.31 -0.08
C LEU A 86 8.01 -2.44 0.15
N ASP A 87 8.13 -2.98 1.38
CA ASP A 87 9.11 -4.03 1.69
C ASP A 87 9.02 -5.25 0.74
N PRO A 88 7.85 -5.88 0.48
CA PRO A 88 7.76 -6.96 -0.49
C PRO A 88 8.00 -6.52 -1.94
N GLN A 89 7.71 -5.27 -2.29
CA GLN A 89 8.05 -4.74 -3.62
C GLN A 89 9.56 -4.55 -3.76
N SER A 90 10.24 -4.05 -2.72
CA SER A 90 11.71 -3.97 -2.68
C SER A 90 12.33 -5.35 -2.85
N GLN A 91 11.82 -6.35 -2.15
CA GLN A 91 12.23 -7.74 -2.31
C GLN A 91 12.01 -8.26 -3.75
N ALA A 92 10.86 -7.96 -4.35
CA ALA A 92 10.62 -8.29 -5.76
C ALA A 92 11.63 -7.64 -6.70
N GLY A 93 12.06 -6.41 -6.38
CA GLY A 93 13.13 -5.70 -7.09
C GLY A 93 14.48 -6.43 -7.00
N GLU A 94 14.89 -6.86 -5.80
CA GLU A 94 16.11 -7.65 -5.58
C GLU A 94 16.08 -9.00 -6.31
N MET A 95 14.90 -9.62 -6.41
CA MET A 95 14.69 -10.87 -7.15
C MET A 95 14.63 -10.66 -8.67
N GLY A 96 14.75 -9.42 -9.16
CA GLY A 96 14.69 -9.09 -10.58
C GLY A 96 13.30 -9.27 -11.21
N LEU A 97 12.23 -9.14 -10.41
CA LEU A 97 10.84 -9.33 -10.82
C LEU A 97 10.14 -8.04 -11.26
N LEU A 98 10.81 -6.89 -11.12
CA LEU A 98 10.27 -5.57 -11.44
C LEU A 98 10.97 -4.95 -12.65
N GLN A 99 10.25 -4.10 -13.37
CA GLN A 99 10.71 -3.31 -14.50
C GLN A 99 11.00 -1.87 -14.04
N PRO A 100 12.22 -1.33 -14.20
CA PRO A 100 12.50 0.06 -13.86
C PRO A 100 11.66 1.04 -14.69
N TYR A 101 11.09 2.02 -14.02
CA TYR A 101 10.41 3.14 -14.66
C TYR A 101 10.51 4.41 -13.79
N LYS A 102 10.91 5.51 -14.40
CA LYS A 102 10.96 6.83 -13.75
C LYS A 102 9.80 7.67 -14.25
N SER A 103 8.76 7.80 -13.43
CA SER A 103 7.60 8.64 -13.75
C SER A 103 7.99 10.13 -13.79
N PRO A 104 7.46 10.93 -14.73
CA PRO A 104 7.60 12.38 -14.72
C PRO A 104 6.97 13.02 -13.47
N ASN A 105 5.99 12.37 -12.85
CA ASN A 105 5.30 12.87 -11.65
C ASN A 105 6.09 12.68 -10.35
N LEU A 106 7.25 12.01 -10.37
CA LEU A 106 8.10 11.85 -9.18
C LEU A 106 8.53 13.19 -8.56
N THR A 107 8.63 14.26 -9.35
CA THR A 107 8.97 15.60 -8.83
C THR A 107 7.91 16.16 -7.89
N GLN A 108 6.68 15.67 -7.96
CA GLN A 108 5.56 16.06 -7.10
C GLN A 108 5.49 15.24 -5.80
N ILE A 109 6.25 14.16 -5.70
CA ILE A 109 6.29 13.30 -4.50
C ILE A 109 7.19 13.92 -3.44
N MET A 110 6.81 13.84 -2.17
CA MET A 110 7.60 14.29 -1.02
C MET A 110 9.03 13.75 -1.12
N GLU A 111 10.04 14.59 -0.85
CA GLU A 111 11.44 14.29 -1.04
C GLU A 111 11.89 13.00 -0.33
N ASN A 112 11.53 12.84 0.93
CA ASN A 112 11.85 11.66 1.74
C ASN A 112 11.22 10.35 1.24
N PHE A 113 10.23 10.39 0.36
CA PHE A 113 9.60 9.21 -0.22
C PHE A 113 9.95 8.98 -1.70
N ARG A 114 10.75 9.86 -2.30
CA ARG A 114 11.30 9.67 -3.66
C ARG A 114 12.78 9.28 -3.67
N ASP A 115 13.37 9.09 -2.49
CA ASP A 115 14.77 8.66 -2.36
C ASP A 115 15.00 7.33 -3.10
N PRO A 116 15.97 7.29 -4.05
CA PRO A 116 16.30 6.06 -4.78
C PRO A 116 16.70 4.88 -3.87
N ALA A 117 17.28 5.15 -2.69
CA ALA A 117 17.62 4.10 -1.72
C ALA A 117 16.35 3.42 -1.20
N LYS A 118 15.28 4.20 -0.92
CA LYS A 118 14.00 3.66 -0.44
C LYS A 118 13.19 2.97 -1.53
N VAL A 119 13.30 3.41 -2.79
CA VAL A 119 12.53 2.88 -3.93
C VAL A 119 13.37 2.05 -4.91
N LYS A 120 14.56 1.62 -4.50
CA LYS A 120 15.43 0.69 -5.25
C LYS A 120 15.60 1.06 -6.73
N GLY A 121 16.14 2.25 -7.01
CA GLY A 121 16.52 2.63 -8.37
C GLY A 121 15.36 2.76 -9.37
N ASN A 122 14.24 3.33 -8.98
CA ASN A 122 13.01 3.49 -9.77
C ASN A 122 12.31 2.16 -10.11
N LEU A 123 12.52 1.10 -9.33
CA LEU A 123 11.75 -0.13 -9.44
C LEU A 123 10.36 0.00 -8.82
N SER A 124 10.21 0.91 -7.88
CA SER A 124 8.95 1.25 -7.22
C SER A 124 8.83 2.76 -7.04
N SER A 125 7.61 3.26 -6.88
CA SER A 125 7.34 4.66 -6.49
C SER A 125 6.38 4.69 -5.32
N ALA A 126 6.58 5.65 -4.40
CA ALA A 126 5.74 5.81 -3.22
C ALA A 126 4.43 6.54 -3.58
N VAL A 127 3.31 5.99 -3.17
CA VAL A 127 1.96 6.53 -3.44
C VAL A 127 1.33 7.12 -2.18
N TYR A 128 1.52 6.47 -1.03
CA TYR A 128 0.96 6.88 0.26
C TYR A 128 1.81 6.40 1.42
N VAL A 129 1.50 6.89 2.62
CA VAL A 129 2.11 6.44 3.88
C VAL A 129 1.01 6.01 4.84
N GLY A 130 1.16 4.83 5.45
CA GLY A 130 0.27 4.30 6.47
C GLY A 130 0.99 4.14 7.80
N ILE A 131 0.38 4.62 8.89
CA ILE A 131 0.96 4.59 10.23
C ILE A 131 0.52 3.34 10.96
N LEU A 132 1.47 2.57 11.47
CA LEU A 132 1.19 1.40 12.28
C LEU A 132 0.70 1.82 13.68
N GLY A 133 -0.22 1.03 14.24
CA GLY A 133 -0.74 1.23 15.57
C GLY A 133 -1.74 0.15 15.93
N PHE A 134 -2.70 0.48 16.75
CA PHE A 134 -3.81 -0.40 17.02
C PHE A 134 -5.10 0.42 17.26
N GLY A 135 -6.22 -0.17 16.88
CA GLY A 135 -7.53 0.36 17.19
C GLY A 135 -8.19 -0.45 18.31
N VAL A 136 -8.92 0.22 19.18
CA VAL A 136 -9.66 -0.40 20.27
C VAL A 136 -11.15 -0.15 20.13
N ASN A 137 -11.95 -1.19 20.28
CA ASN A 137 -13.40 -1.06 20.39
C ASN A 137 -13.75 -0.64 21.82
N THR A 138 -14.10 0.63 22.00
CA THR A 138 -14.36 1.22 23.32
C THR A 138 -15.58 0.62 24.00
N GLN A 139 -16.61 0.21 23.24
CA GLN A 139 -17.79 -0.45 23.79
C GLN A 139 -17.42 -1.82 24.34
N ARG A 140 -16.70 -2.67 23.55
CA ARG A 140 -16.29 -4.01 23.98
C ARG A 140 -15.33 -3.96 25.18
N LEU A 141 -14.39 -3.01 25.20
CA LEU A 141 -13.52 -2.81 26.37
C LEU A 141 -14.35 -2.51 27.63
N LYS A 142 -15.35 -1.60 27.52
CA LYS A 142 -16.25 -1.26 28.63
C LYS A 142 -17.06 -2.45 29.11
N GLU A 143 -17.65 -3.23 28.19
CA GLU A 143 -18.45 -4.43 28.50
C GLU A 143 -17.62 -5.48 29.26
N LYS A 144 -16.33 -5.56 28.98
CA LYS A 144 -15.39 -6.49 29.63
C LYS A 144 -14.64 -5.89 30.82
N ASN A 145 -14.92 -4.64 31.19
CA ASN A 145 -14.21 -3.89 32.23
C ASN A 145 -12.69 -3.84 32.01
N LEU A 146 -12.26 -3.69 30.74
CA LEU A 146 -10.85 -3.61 30.35
C LEU A 146 -10.44 -2.13 30.18
N PRO A 147 -9.24 -1.73 30.64
CA PRO A 147 -8.72 -0.40 30.40
C PRO A 147 -8.37 -0.22 28.92
N ILE A 148 -8.28 1.05 28.48
CA ILE A 148 -7.78 1.37 27.13
C ILE A 148 -6.24 1.32 27.15
N PRO A 149 -5.58 0.42 26.40
CA PRO A 149 -4.13 0.37 26.30
C PRO A 149 -3.59 1.62 25.58
N LYS A 150 -2.40 2.09 25.95
CA LYS A 150 -1.76 3.28 25.35
C LYS A 150 -0.40 2.96 24.70
N CYS A 151 0.20 1.86 25.07
CA CYS A 151 1.54 1.47 24.69
C CYS A 151 1.54 0.05 24.08
N TRP A 152 2.53 -0.29 23.27
CA TRP A 152 2.70 -1.66 22.77
C TRP A 152 2.80 -2.66 23.93
N LYS A 153 3.56 -2.33 24.98
CA LYS A 153 3.76 -3.19 26.15
C LYS A 153 2.47 -3.47 26.92
N ASP A 154 1.49 -2.57 26.86
CA ASP A 154 0.19 -2.83 27.50
C ASP A 154 -0.51 -4.05 26.92
N LEU A 155 -0.31 -4.32 25.61
CA LEU A 155 -0.96 -5.43 24.91
C LEU A 155 -0.53 -6.81 25.39
N THR A 156 0.54 -6.92 26.19
CA THR A 156 0.99 -8.19 26.79
C THR A 156 0.35 -8.47 28.14
N LYS A 157 -0.41 -7.53 28.72
CA LYS A 157 -1.09 -7.71 30.00
C LYS A 157 -2.13 -8.83 29.90
N PRO A 158 -2.21 -9.74 30.90
CA PRO A 158 -3.05 -10.94 30.84
C PRO A 158 -4.55 -10.66 30.74
N GLU A 159 -4.98 -9.44 31.12
CA GLU A 159 -6.37 -9.01 31.05
C GLU A 159 -6.90 -8.95 29.58
N TYR A 160 -6.01 -8.79 28.58
CA TYR A 160 -6.39 -8.78 27.17
C TYR A 160 -6.37 -10.15 26.51
N LYS A 161 -6.27 -11.25 27.31
CA LYS A 161 -6.22 -12.61 26.77
C LYS A 161 -7.42 -12.92 25.87
N GLY A 162 -7.14 -13.27 24.61
CA GLY A 162 -8.14 -13.59 23.59
C GLY A 162 -8.85 -12.37 22.99
N GLU A 163 -8.43 -11.15 23.34
CA GLU A 163 -9.05 -9.90 22.88
C GLU A 163 -8.22 -9.15 21.84
N ILE A 164 -7.13 -9.73 21.35
CA ILE A 164 -6.24 -9.09 20.36
C ILE A 164 -6.27 -9.88 19.06
N GLN A 165 -6.35 -9.15 17.94
CA GLN A 165 -6.11 -9.68 16.60
C GLN A 165 -5.00 -8.92 15.89
N ILE A 166 -4.21 -9.64 15.13
CA ILE A 166 -3.17 -9.14 14.22
C ILE A 166 -3.14 -10.04 12.98
N ALA A 167 -2.66 -9.54 11.86
CA ALA A 167 -2.50 -10.39 10.69
C ALA A 167 -1.25 -11.29 10.78
N ASP A 168 -1.18 -12.32 9.90
CA ASP A 168 -0.03 -13.21 9.75
C ASP A 168 1.05 -12.55 8.88
N PRO A 169 2.30 -12.36 9.34
CA PRO A 169 3.36 -11.70 8.59
C PRO A 169 3.81 -12.47 7.34
N GLN A 170 3.47 -13.76 7.19
CA GLN A 170 3.73 -14.52 5.98
C GLN A 170 2.89 -14.02 4.80
N SER A 171 1.66 -13.55 5.05
CA SER A 171 0.71 -13.13 4.01
C SER A 171 0.47 -11.62 3.98
N SER A 172 0.67 -10.92 5.11
CA SER A 172 0.34 -9.51 5.31
C SER A 172 1.59 -8.65 5.44
N GLY A 173 1.70 -7.61 4.60
CA GLY A 173 2.71 -6.58 4.76
C GLY A 173 2.52 -5.81 6.06
N THR A 174 1.28 -5.49 6.47
CA THR A 174 0.96 -4.82 7.74
C THR A 174 1.56 -5.56 8.94
N ALA A 175 1.38 -6.87 9.00
CA ALA A 175 1.93 -7.66 10.09
C ALA A 175 3.46 -7.78 10.02
N TYR A 176 4.04 -7.80 8.82
CA TYR A 176 5.49 -7.71 8.68
C TYR A 176 6.02 -6.35 9.14
N THR A 177 5.36 -5.25 8.78
CA THR A 177 5.71 -3.92 9.29
C THR A 177 5.68 -3.88 10.83
N ALA A 178 4.71 -4.54 11.48
CA ALA A 178 4.67 -4.66 12.92
C ALA A 178 5.87 -5.44 13.47
N LEU A 179 6.19 -6.60 12.89
CA LEU A 179 7.34 -7.42 13.27
C LEU A 179 8.65 -6.63 13.15
N ALA A 180 8.87 -5.96 12.02
CA ALA A 180 10.04 -5.12 11.79
C ALA A 180 10.08 -3.89 12.71
N THR A 181 8.93 -3.30 13.04
CA THR A 181 8.82 -2.19 13.99
C THR A 181 9.29 -2.60 15.38
N PHE A 182 8.83 -3.74 15.87
CA PHE A 182 9.24 -4.24 17.20
C PHE A 182 10.74 -4.55 17.25
N ALA A 183 11.27 -5.16 16.18
CA ALA A 183 12.72 -5.42 16.07
C ALA A 183 13.54 -4.12 16.07
N GLN A 184 13.02 -3.04 15.51
CA GLN A 184 13.70 -1.73 15.49
C GLN A 184 13.54 -0.95 16.80
N LEU A 185 12.41 -1.08 17.49
CA LEU A 185 12.17 -0.42 18.77
C LEU A 185 13.04 -0.98 19.88
N TRP A 186 13.23 -2.30 19.93
CA TRP A 186 13.80 -2.96 21.10
C TRP A 186 15.00 -3.87 20.81
N GLY A 187 15.37 -4.05 19.55
CA GLY A 187 16.29 -5.10 19.12
C GLY A 187 15.57 -6.46 18.98
N GLU A 188 16.15 -7.36 18.21
CA GLU A 188 15.48 -8.58 17.79
C GLU A 188 15.08 -9.49 18.97
N ASP A 189 15.98 -9.73 19.94
CA ASP A 189 15.71 -10.63 21.05
C ASP A 189 14.55 -10.15 21.93
N GLN A 190 14.57 -8.86 22.33
CA GLN A 190 13.48 -8.27 23.12
C GLN A 190 12.16 -8.19 22.35
N ALA A 191 12.24 -7.98 21.06
CA ALA A 191 11.04 -7.98 20.19
C ALA A 191 10.41 -9.38 20.15
N PHE A 192 11.19 -10.44 20.07
CA PHE A 192 10.67 -11.80 20.08
C PHE A 192 10.15 -12.23 21.45
N ASP A 193 10.76 -11.78 22.55
CA ASP A 193 10.21 -11.97 23.89
C ASP A 193 8.86 -11.25 24.05
N TYR A 194 8.74 -10.02 23.55
CA TYR A 194 7.48 -9.31 23.50
C TYR A 194 6.43 -10.05 22.66
N LEU A 195 6.79 -10.52 21.47
CA LEU A 195 5.88 -11.22 20.56
C LEU A 195 5.36 -12.54 21.14
N LYS A 196 6.19 -13.28 21.90
CA LYS A 196 5.76 -14.48 22.64
C LYS A 196 4.71 -14.14 23.71
N GLN A 197 4.93 -13.04 24.46
CA GLN A 197 3.97 -12.55 25.44
C GLN A 197 2.67 -12.07 24.77
N LEU A 198 2.78 -11.28 23.70
CA LEU A 198 1.63 -10.82 22.92
C LEU A 198 0.81 -12.00 22.36
N ASN A 199 1.49 -13.04 21.86
CA ASN A 199 0.86 -14.24 21.31
C ASN A 199 -0.10 -14.93 22.29
N ALA A 200 0.16 -14.87 23.62
CA ALA A 200 -0.74 -15.40 24.64
C ALA A 200 -2.11 -14.70 24.66
N ASN A 201 -2.16 -13.44 24.21
CA ASN A 201 -3.37 -12.61 24.16
C ASN A 201 -4.03 -12.59 22.77
N VAL A 202 -3.34 -13.06 21.74
CA VAL A 202 -3.87 -13.08 20.36
C VAL A 202 -4.90 -14.20 20.21
N SER A 203 -6.13 -13.85 19.83
CA SER A 203 -7.19 -14.80 19.52
C SER A 203 -7.04 -15.40 18.12
N GLN A 204 -6.57 -14.60 17.15
CA GLN A 204 -6.47 -15.02 15.76
C GLN A 204 -5.39 -14.24 15.01
N TYR A 205 -4.67 -14.94 14.13
CA TYR A 205 -3.85 -14.36 13.08
C TYR A 205 -4.62 -14.35 11.76
N THR A 206 -4.95 -13.15 11.24
CA THR A 206 -5.75 -13.01 10.03
C THR A 206 -4.87 -13.05 8.78
N LYS A 207 -5.43 -13.40 7.61
CA LYS A 207 -4.69 -13.37 6.34
C LYS A 207 -4.49 -11.97 5.78
N SER A 208 -5.40 -11.05 6.07
CA SER A 208 -5.42 -9.68 5.55
C SER A 208 -5.13 -8.67 6.65
N GLY A 209 -4.26 -7.67 6.36
CA GLY A 209 -3.88 -6.63 7.32
C GLY A 209 -5.04 -5.76 7.81
N ILE A 210 -6.07 -5.54 6.97
CA ILE A 210 -7.26 -4.76 7.36
C ILE A 210 -8.25 -5.56 8.22
N ALA A 211 -8.19 -6.90 8.22
CA ALA A 211 -9.19 -7.70 8.92
C ALA A 211 -9.27 -7.42 10.43
N PRO A 212 -8.16 -7.20 11.18
CA PRO A 212 -8.23 -6.82 12.58
C PRO A 212 -9.02 -5.53 12.83
N ALA A 213 -8.92 -4.53 11.95
CA ALA A 213 -9.68 -3.29 12.06
C ALA A 213 -11.19 -3.53 11.87
N ARG A 214 -11.57 -4.27 10.84
CA ARG A 214 -12.96 -4.64 10.57
C ARG A 214 -13.56 -5.51 11.68
N ASN A 215 -12.78 -6.44 12.24
CA ASN A 215 -13.21 -7.29 13.34
C ASN A 215 -13.40 -6.49 14.65
N ALA A 216 -12.48 -5.56 14.92
CA ALA A 216 -12.64 -4.63 16.04
C ALA A 216 -13.86 -3.72 15.86
N ALA A 217 -14.09 -3.19 14.65
CA ALA A 217 -15.26 -2.37 14.34
C ALA A 217 -16.59 -3.09 14.62
N ARG A 218 -16.66 -4.40 14.31
CA ARG A 218 -17.83 -5.25 14.57
C ARG A 218 -17.93 -5.79 16.00
N GLY A 219 -16.96 -5.48 16.86
CA GLY A 219 -16.89 -5.99 18.23
C GLY A 219 -16.51 -7.47 18.34
N GLU A 220 -15.95 -8.09 17.30
CA GLU A 220 -15.46 -9.47 17.33
C GLU A 220 -14.17 -9.63 18.13
N THR A 221 -13.41 -8.53 18.28
CA THR A 221 -12.23 -8.40 19.12
C THR A 221 -12.23 -7.02 19.77
N ALA A 222 -11.58 -6.88 20.93
CA ALA A 222 -11.47 -5.57 21.58
C ALA A 222 -10.36 -4.72 20.97
N ILE A 223 -9.29 -5.35 20.49
CA ILE A 223 -8.08 -4.69 20.01
C ILE A 223 -7.66 -5.31 18.69
N GLY A 224 -7.41 -4.48 17.69
CA GLY A 224 -6.80 -4.90 16.43
C GLY A 224 -5.48 -4.17 16.20
N ILE A 225 -4.42 -4.89 15.85
CA ILE A 225 -3.14 -4.30 15.45
C ILE A 225 -3.12 -4.19 13.93
N GLY A 226 -2.85 -2.96 13.41
CA GLY A 226 -2.85 -2.69 11.97
C GLY A 226 -2.52 -1.24 11.66
N PHE A 227 -2.77 -0.82 10.42
CA PHE A 227 -2.58 0.58 10.05
C PHE A 227 -3.75 1.45 10.51
N LEU A 228 -3.44 2.59 11.11
CA LEU A 228 -4.44 3.47 11.74
C LEU A 228 -5.46 4.05 10.74
N HIS A 229 -5.10 4.21 9.47
CA HIS A 229 -6.04 4.65 8.44
C HIS A 229 -7.21 3.66 8.21
N ASP A 230 -7.00 2.36 8.42
CA ASP A 230 -8.06 1.36 8.35
C ASP A 230 -9.09 1.58 9.48
N TYR A 231 -8.62 1.94 10.67
CA TYR A 231 -9.49 2.27 11.82
C TYR A 231 -10.18 3.62 11.64
N SER A 232 -9.53 4.60 10.98
CA SER A 232 -10.17 5.86 10.62
C SER A 232 -11.40 5.63 9.73
N LEU A 233 -11.28 4.73 8.76
CA LEU A 233 -12.38 4.35 7.89
C LEU A 233 -13.55 3.73 8.66
N GLU A 234 -13.28 2.73 9.49
CA GLU A 234 -14.34 2.06 10.25
C GLU A 234 -14.99 3.02 11.28
N LYS A 235 -14.20 3.93 11.88
CA LYS A 235 -14.71 4.97 12.79
C LYS A 235 -15.62 5.96 12.08
N GLU A 236 -15.26 6.40 10.86
CA GLU A 236 -16.11 7.28 10.05
C GLU A 236 -17.47 6.62 9.75
N GLN A 237 -17.48 5.30 9.59
CA GLN A 237 -18.69 4.52 9.38
C GLN A 237 -19.52 4.29 10.66
N GLY A 238 -19.09 4.87 11.78
CA GLY A 238 -19.82 4.85 13.05
C GLY A 238 -19.38 3.77 14.03
N ALA A 239 -18.30 3.03 13.75
CA ALA A 239 -17.79 2.05 14.69
C ALA A 239 -17.22 2.73 15.96
N PRO A 240 -17.45 2.16 17.16
CA PRO A 240 -16.99 2.75 18.43
C PRO A 240 -15.48 2.50 18.65
N LEU A 241 -14.67 3.07 17.77
CA LEU A 241 -13.22 2.87 17.75
C LEU A 241 -12.45 4.08 18.26
N GLU A 242 -11.43 3.83 19.07
CA GLU A 242 -10.34 4.78 19.36
C GLU A 242 -9.06 4.28 18.69
N LEU A 243 -8.35 5.20 18.03
CA LEU A 243 -7.09 4.91 17.35
C LEU A 243 -5.94 5.26 18.28
N ILE A 244 -5.01 4.32 18.46
CA ILE A 244 -3.89 4.48 19.39
C ILE A 244 -2.57 4.46 18.59
N SER A 245 -1.86 5.60 18.66
CA SER A 245 -0.45 5.69 18.33
C SER A 245 0.35 5.32 19.58
N PRO A 246 1.09 4.21 19.59
CA PRO A 246 1.69 3.69 20.83
C PRO A 246 2.77 4.60 21.43
N CYS A 247 2.80 4.68 22.75
CA CYS A 247 3.65 5.61 23.51
C CYS A 247 5.16 5.40 23.31
N GLU A 248 5.60 4.18 22.97
CA GLU A 248 7.01 3.88 22.68
C GLU A 248 7.46 4.46 21.33
N GLY A 249 6.52 4.76 20.48
CA GLY A 249 6.71 5.09 19.08
C GLY A 249 6.29 3.94 18.18
N THR A 250 6.26 4.20 16.87
CA THR A 250 5.76 3.22 15.91
C THR A 250 6.42 3.34 14.54
N GLY A 251 6.34 2.28 13.77
CA GLY A 251 6.72 2.26 12.36
C GLY A 251 5.59 2.71 11.44
N TYR A 252 5.91 2.68 10.16
CA TYR A 252 4.99 3.07 9.10
C TYR A 252 5.24 2.24 7.84
N GLU A 253 4.24 2.14 7.00
CA GLU A 253 4.42 1.65 5.63
C GLU A 253 4.61 2.80 4.66
N ILE A 254 5.28 2.51 3.55
CA ILE A 254 5.18 3.28 2.31
C ILE A 254 4.40 2.40 1.35
N GLY A 255 3.28 2.89 0.84
CA GLY A 255 2.52 2.21 -0.20
C GLY A 255 3.20 2.38 -1.54
N GLY A 256 3.49 1.29 -2.23
CA GLY A 256 4.25 1.32 -3.47
C GLY A 256 3.42 1.10 -4.72
N VAL A 257 3.95 1.52 -5.87
CA VAL A 257 3.53 1.08 -7.19
C VAL A 257 4.76 0.64 -7.99
N SER A 258 4.65 -0.52 -8.64
CA SER A 258 5.75 -1.13 -9.42
C SER A 258 5.20 -1.72 -10.72
N ILE A 259 6.00 -1.67 -11.78
CA ILE A 259 5.71 -2.41 -13.02
C ILE A 259 6.33 -3.79 -12.91
N LEU A 260 5.59 -4.84 -13.25
CA LEU A 260 6.10 -6.19 -13.24
C LEU A 260 6.99 -6.45 -14.46
N LYS A 261 8.11 -7.14 -14.26
CA LYS A 261 8.99 -7.53 -15.36
C LYS A 261 8.26 -8.48 -16.30
N GLY A 262 8.25 -8.15 -17.60
CA GLY A 262 7.50 -8.90 -18.60
C GLY A 262 6.02 -8.53 -18.66
N ALA A 263 5.62 -7.39 -18.11
CA ALA A 263 4.29 -6.82 -18.29
C ALA A 263 3.90 -6.82 -19.78
N ARG A 264 2.73 -7.37 -20.09
CA ARG A 264 2.26 -7.49 -21.47
C ARG A 264 1.75 -6.17 -22.04
N ASN A 265 1.32 -5.28 -21.16
CA ASN A 265 0.76 -3.97 -21.49
C ASN A 265 1.63 -2.87 -20.89
N LEU A 266 2.93 -2.86 -21.27
CA LEU A 266 3.95 -2.00 -20.64
C LEU A 266 3.62 -0.51 -20.71
N ASP A 267 3.08 -0.01 -21.82
CA ASP A 267 2.78 1.42 -21.98
C ASP A 267 1.60 1.82 -21.09
N ASN A 268 0.56 0.99 -20.99
CA ASN A 268 -0.53 1.20 -20.04
C ASN A 268 -0.05 1.07 -18.58
N ALA A 269 0.92 0.18 -18.31
CA ALA A 269 1.53 0.08 -16.98
C ALA A 269 2.28 1.35 -16.57
N LYS A 270 3.06 1.93 -17.48
CA LYS A 270 3.73 3.23 -17.26
C LYS A 270 2.71 4.35 -17.03
N LEU A 271 1.68 4.41 -17.87
CA LEU A 271 0.61 5.40 -17.77
C LEU A 271 -0.14 5.26 -16.42
N PHE A 272 -0.35 4.03 -15.94
CA PHE A 272 -0.95 3.78 -14.63
C PHE A 272 -0.05 4.26 -13.48
N VAL A 273 1.27 4.03 -13.56
CA VAL A 273 2.22 4.56 -12.58
C VAL A 273 2.16 6.10 -12.55
N ASP A 274 2.14 6.74 -13.71
CA ASP A 274 2.01 8.21 -13.80
C ASP A 274 0.68 8.70 -13.21
N TRP A 275 -0.41 7.97 -13.48
CA TRP A 275 -1.75 8.26 -12.97
C TRP A 275 -1.80 8.21 -11.44
N VAL A 276 -1.39 7.11 -10.81
CA VAL A 276 -1.49 6.95 -9.35
C VAL A 276 -0.54 7.87 -8.55
N LEU A 277 0.47 8.45 -9.21
CA LEU A 277 1.34 9.46 -8.62
C LEU A 277 0.79 10.89 -8.79
N SER A 278 -0.24 11.08 -9.59
CA SER A 278 -0.84 12.40 -9.81
C SER A 278 -1.67 12.87 -8.61
N LYS A 279 -1.85 14.19 -8.51
CA LYS A 279 -2.76 14.82 -7.54
C LYS A 279 -4.16 14.21 -7.61
N ASP A 280 -4.72 14.13 -8.83
CA ASP A 280 -6.10 13.70 -9.05
C ASP A 280 -6.35 12.27 -8.54
N ALA A 281 -5.43 11.34 -8.81
CA ALA A 281 -5.55 9.96 -8.36
C ALA A 281 -5.41 9.88 -6.83
N GLN A 282 -4.39 10.50 -6.25
CA GLN A 282 -4.21 10.45 -4.81
C GLN A 282 -5.38 11.07 -4.04
N GLU A 283 -5.95 12.16 -4.52
CA GLU A 283 -7.19 12.71 -3.95
C GLU A 283 -8.40 11.81 -4.17
N LEU A 284 -8.50 11.13 -5.32
CA LEU A 284 -9.57 10.20 -5.63
C LEU A 284 -9.56 9.02 -4.64
N ALA A 285 -8.38 8.54 -4.24
CA ALA A 285 -8.22 7.45 -3.29
C ALA A 285 -8.99 7.69 -1.99
N TRP A 286 -8.98 8.90 -1.44
CA TRP A 286 -9.76 9.19 -0.23
C TRP A 286 -11.18 9.72 -0.53
N LYS A 287 -11.36 10.56 -1.57
CA LYS A 287 -12.67 11.14 -1.91
C LYS A 287 -13.71 10.09 -2.30
N LYS A 288 -13.28 9.01 -2.95
CA LYS A 288 -14.15 7.93 -3.44
C LYS A 288 -13.71 6.54 -2.99
N GLY A 289 -12.40 6.29 -2.88
CA GLY A 289 -11.83 5.00 -2.50
C GLY A 289 -11.78 4.76 -1.00
N LYS A 290 -12.24 5.72 -0.18
CA LYS A 290 -12.29 5.63 1.30
C LYS A 290 -10.95 5.24 1.93
N SER A 291 -9.86 5.76 1.37
CA SER A 291 -8.49 5.46 1.78
C SER A 291 -7.91 6.68 2.47
N TYR A 292 -7.65 6.58 3.78
CA TYR A 292 -7.23 7.71 4.62
C TYR A 292 -5.74 7.68 4.96
N GLN A 293 -4.93 7.07 4.09
CA GLN A 293 -3.48 7.16 4.17
C GLN A 293 -3.00 8.61 3.95
N ILE A 294 -1.79 8.88 4.39
CA ILE A 294 -1.11 10.15 4.13
C ILE A 294 -0.63 10.12 2.67
N LEU A 295 -1.03 11.11 1.89
CA LEU A 295 -0.67 11.20 0.47
C LEU A 295 0.78 11.63 0.30
N THR A 296 1.47 11.06 -0.68
CA THR A 296 2.86 11.44 -0.97
C THR A 296 2.99 12.58 -1.96
N ASN A 297 1.98 12.87 -2.77
CA ASN A 297 1.99 14.00 -3.70
C ASN A 297 1.79 15.32 -2.93
N THR A 298 2.77 16.21 -3.01
CA THR A 298 2.82 17.47 -2.25
C THR A 298 1.77 18.49 -2.68
N THR A 299 1.13 18.30 -3.84
CA THR A 299 0.09 19.18 -4.36
C THR A 299 -1.32 18.66 -4.09
N ALA A 300 -1.45 17.41 -3.61
CA ALA A 300 -2.72 16.78 -3.32
C ALA A 300 -3.28 17.25 -1.96
N GLU A 301 -4.60 17.40 -1.90
CA GLU A 301 -5.33 17.72 -0.68
C GLU A 301 -5.48 16.45 0.18
N THR A 302 -5.02 16.50 1.42
CA THR A 302 -5.13 15.40 2.37
C THR A 302 -6.53 15.33 2.98
N SER A 303 -7.04 14.11 3.18
CA SER A 303 -8.31 13.89 3.87
C SER A 303 -8.29 14.44 5.30
N PRO A 304 -9.38 15.07 5.79
CA PRO A 304 -9.49 15.46 7.20
C PRO A 304 -9.46 14.24 8.17
N ASN A 305 -9.73 13.03 7.67
CA ASN A 305 -9.67 11.78 8.43
C ASN A 305 -8.29 11.12 8.42
N SER A 306 -7.32 11.68 7.67
CA SER A 306 -5.94 11.21 7.67
C SER A 306 -5.20 11.71 8.90
N LEU A 307 -4.26 10.91 9.41
CA LEU A 307 -3.37 11.29 10.49
C LEU A 307 -2.36 12.35 9.99
N LYS A 308 -1.89 13.18 10.90
CA LYS A 308 -0.82 14.15 10.63
C LYS A 308 0.50 13.58 11.12
N LEU A 309 1.53 13.58 10.28
CA LEU A 309 2.85 13.04 10.62
C LEU A 309 3.48 13.71 11.84
N ASP A 310 3.29 15.02 11.98
CA ASP A 310 3.89 15.83 13.05
C ASP A 310 3.34 15.49 14.45
N ASP A 311 2.15 14.87 14.52
CA ASP A 311 1.50 14.48 15.79
C ASP A 311 1.95 13.07 16.26
N LEU A 312 2.87 12.40 15.53
CA LEU A 312 3.19 11.00 15.73
C LEU A 312 4.66 10.79 16.11
N LYS A 313 4.89 9.88 17.06
CA LYS A 313 6.23 9.42 17.41
C LYS A 313 6.65 8.29 16.50
N LEU A 314 7.20 8.63 15.32
CA LEU A 314 7.67 7.64 14.35
C LEU A 314 9.12 7.21 14.63
N ILE A 315 9.41 5.92 14.43
CA ILE A 315 10.79 5.44 14.37
C ILE A 315 11.43 5.85 13.04
N ASN A 316 12.75 5.93 13.00
CA ASN A 316 13.47 6.01 11.74
C ASN A 316 13.51 4.61 11.11
N TYR A 317 12.43 4.26 10.37
CA TYR A 317 12.27 2.93 9.80
C TYR A 317 13.33 2.65 8.72
N ASP A 318 14.19 1.67 8.98
CA ASP A 318 15.28 1.25 8.09
C ASP A 318 14.72 0.35 6.97
N MET A 319 14.27 0.99 5.89
CA MET A 319 13.71 0.31 4.71
C MET A 319 14.74 -0.56 3.98
N ASP A 320 16.02 -0.17 3.99
CA ASP A 320 17.07 -0.95 3.32
C ASP A 320 17.30 -2.28 4.00
N LYS A 321 17.40 -2.28 5.32
CA LYS A 321 17.60 -3.49 6.10
C LYS A 321 16.36 -4.38 6.10
N TYR A 322 15.21 -3.83 6.51
CA TYR A 322 13.98 -4.61 6.73
C TYR A 322 13.19 -4.89 5.45
N GLY A 323 13.43 -4.14 4.37
CA GLY A 323 12.95 -4.46 3.02
C GLY A 323 13.81 -5.47 2.26
N SER A 324 14.97 -5.89 2.81
CA SER A 324 15.82 -6.89 2.17
C SER A 324 15.23 -8.31 2.27
N THR A 325 15.51 -9.12 1.24
CA THR A 325 15.02 -10.51 1.14
C THR A 325 15.46 -11.35 2.33
N ASP A 326 16.72 -11.24 2.72
CA ASP A 326 17.32 -12.11 3.75
C ASP A 326 16.77 -11.77 5.14
N VAL A 327 16.72 -10.48 5.51
CA VAL A 327 16.19 -10.04 6.81
C VAL A 327 14.71 -10.37 6.92
N ARG A 328 13.93 -10.11 5.87
CA ARG A 328 12.51 -10.44 5.87
C ARG A 328 12.25 -11.94 6.06
N LYS A 329 12.97 -12.79 5.31
CA LYS A 329 12.86 -14.25 5.44
C LYS A 329 13.27 -14.73 6.84
N ALA A 330 14.40 -14.21 7.36
CA ALA A 330 14.90 -14.59 8.69
C ALA A 330 13.87 -14.26 9.78
N LEU A 331 13.36 -13.02 9.81
CA LEU A 331 12.37 -12.57 10.80
C LEU A 331 11.05 -13.35 10.70
N ILE A 332 10.54 -13.61 9.49
CA ILE A 332 9.31 -14.38 9.32
C ILE A 332 9.52 -15.84 9.77
N ASN A 333 10.62 -16.46 9.39
CA ASN A 333 10.91 -17.85 9.80
C ASN A 333 11.05 -17.97 11.33
N LYS A 334 11.75 -17.03 11.97
CA LYS A 334 11.88 -16.97 13.41
C LYS A 334 10.51 -16.77 14.08
N TRP A 335 9.67 -15.88 13.52
CA TRP A 335 8.31 -15.68 14.02
C TRP A 335 7.48 -16.97 13.92
N VAL A 336 7.56 -17.70 12.81
CA VAL A 336 6.85 -18.97 12.65
C VAL A 336 7.30 -19.98 13.69
N SER A 337 8.62 -20.15 13.86
CA SER A 337 9.16 -21.18 14.77
C SER A 337 8.99 -20.85 16.25
N GLU A 338 9.17 -19.59 16.65
CA GLU A 338 9.23 -19.21 18.07
C GLU A 338 7.92 -18.63 18.61
N VAL A 339 7.07 -18.05 17.75
CA VAL A 339 5.84 -17.37 18.17
C VAL A 339 4.61 -18.17 17.75
N LYS A 340 4.47 -18.47 16.45
CA LYS A 340 3.26 -19.10 15.91
C LYS A 340 3.14 -20.57 16.34
N MET A 341 4.23 -21.33 16.27
CA MET A 341 4.27 -22.75 16.63
C MET A 341 4.52 -23.00 18.12
N GLY A 342 4.85 -21.97 18.88
CA GLY A 342 5.06 -22.05 20.33
C GLY A 342 3.78 -21.97 21.16
N LYS A 343 2.61 -22.14 20.53
CA LYS A 343 1.29 -22.23 21.20
C LYS A 343 1.00 -23.63 21.71
#